data_d4f0ffb44e975c7a89a362caecb75105
#
_entry.id   d4f0ffb44e975c7a89a362caecb75105
#
_cell.length_a   1.000
_cell.length_b   1.000
_cell.length_c   1.000
_cell.angle_alpha   90.00
_cell.angle_beta   90.00
_cell.angle_gamma   90.00
#
_symmetry.space_group_name_H-M   'P 1'
#
loop_
_entity.id
_entity.type
_entity.pdbx_description
1 polymer ?
#
loop_
_entity_poly.entity_id
_entity_poly.type
_entity_poly.pdbx_seq_one_letter_code
_entity_poly.pdbx_strand_id
1 'polypeptide(L)'
;PGSYSVDIAAFAHVGDTTLSENFALAAGKIASRWHGTSYDGRFTVIGNPGAVSYDQPFLIADSTLFPENFHDRASYVLGNENFHFNTPIEVRILSERDDLAIYRRKNGVTWEELPSLKINDEIFTLSDQSGYFRLGPKTIIVPEQTNIHQNYPNPFNPTTTISYDIGLLDGLKQ
;
A
#
# COMPACT_ATOMS: atom_id res chain seq x y z
N PRO A 1 18.55 20.66 -3.22
CA PRO A 1 18.18 19.49 -4.02
C PRO A 1 16.69 19.56 -4.24
N GLY A 2 16.30 20.05 -5.45
CA GLY A 2 14.91 20.28 -5.77
C GLY A 2 14.22 18.97 -6.14
N SER A 3 13.02 18.78 -5.63
CA SER A 3 12.07 17.85 -6.23
C SER A 3 11.57 18.48 -7.52
N TYR A 4 11.75 17.78 -8.63
CA TYR A 4 11.13 18.16 -9.89
C TYR A 4 9.83 17.37 -10.00
N SER A 5 8.68 18.04 -9.99
CA SER A 5 7.44 17.46 -10.49
C SER A 5 7.34 17.83 -11.97
N VAL A 6 7.20 16.84 -12.81
CA VAL A 6 6.85 17.03 -14.21
C VAL A 6 5.41 16.55 -14.35
N ASP A 7 4.49 17.47 -14.50
CA ASP A 7 3.10 17.14 -14.80
C ASP A 7 3.01 16.79 -16.28
N ILE A 8 2.81 15.53 -16.61
CA ILE A 8 2.56 15.07 -17.96
C ILE A 8 1.07 14.79 -18.07
N ALA A 9 0.33 15.64 -18.77
CA ALA A 9 -1.03 15.36 -19.16
C ALA A 9 -1.00 14.61 -20.48
N ALA A 10 -1.51 13.38 -20.51
CA ALA A 10 -1.73 12.63 -21.72
C ALA A 10 -3.19 12.83 -22.15
N PHE A 11 -3.40 13.30 -23.40
CA PHE A 11 -4.72 13.47 -23.99
C PHE A 11 -4.93 12.37 -25.03
N ALA A 12 -5.92 11.51 -24.82
CA ALA A 12 -6.38 10.58 -25.83
C ALA A 12 -7.73 11.05 -26.37
N HIS A 13 -7.85 11.13 -27.69
CA HIS A 13 -9.09 11.48 -28.38
C HIS A 13 -9.76 10.19 -28.83
N VAL A 14 -10.91 9.87 -28.26
CA VAL A 14 -11.74 8.73 -28.69
C VAL A 14 -13.11 9.28 -29.06
N GLY A 15 -13.34 9.51 -30.34
CA GLY A 15 -14.54 10.19 -30.82
C GLY A 15 -14.58 11.65 -30.37
N ASP A 16 -15.72 12.09 -29.84
CA ASP A 16 -15.91 13.47 -29.34
C ASP A 16 -15.53 13.62 -27.85
N THR A 17 -14.92 12.61 -27.23
CA THR A 17 -14.56 12.63 -25.82
C THR A 17 -13.06 12.79 -25.64
N THR A 18 -12.65 13.81 -24.90
CA THR A 18 -11.26 14.00 -24.45
C THR A 18 -11.09 13.36 -23.09
N LEU A 19 -10.24 12.34 -23.00
CA LEU A 19 -9.80 11.76 -21.74
C LEU A 19 -8.52 12.46 -21.31
N SER A 20 -8.51 13.04 -20.12
CA SER A 20 -7.30 13.60 -19.49
C SER A 20 -6.97 12.78 -18.26
N GLU A 21 -5.74 12.30 -18.17
CA GLU A 21 -5.22 11.64 -16.99
C GLU A 21 -4.10 12.50 -16.39
N ASN A 22 -4.11 12.60 -15.06
CA ASN A 22 -3.07 13.32 -14.33
C ASN A 22 -2.04 12.31 -13.83
N PHE A 23 -0.78 12.63 -14.06
CA PHE A 23 0.35 11.81 -13.63
C PHE A 23 1.28 12.61 -12.72
N ALA A 24 1.92 11.92 -11.79
CA ALA A 24 3.05 12.45 -11.04
C ALA A 24 4.28 11.56 -11.31
N LEU A 25 5.48 12.09 -11.05
CA LEU A 25 6.72 11.35 -11.16
C LEU A 25 7.43 11.30 -9.81
N ALA A 26 7.80 10.10 -9.38
CA ALA A 26 8.76 9.91 -8.30
C ALA A 26 10.16 9.73 -8.89
N ALA A 27 11.13 10.51 -8.45
CA ALA A 27 12.52 10.34 -8.84
C ALA A 27 13.22 9.35 -7.91
N GLY A 28 13.24 8.08 -8.29
CA GLY A 28 13.98 7.05 -7.58
C GLY A 28 15.48 7.37 -7.60
N LYS A 29 16.10 7.46 -6.42
CA LYS A 29 17.52 7.79 -6.24
C LYS A 29 18.25 6.67 -5.53
N ILE A 30 19.41 6.27 -6.08
CA ILE A 30 20.24 5.23 -5.49
C ILE A 30 20.88 5.67 -4.17
N ALA A 31 21.36 6.91 -4.11
CA ALA A 31 22.21 7.39 -3.01
C ALA A 31 21.44 8.16 -1.93
N SER A 32 20.16 8.45 -2.12
CA SER A 32 19.39 9.26 -1.19
C SER A 32 17.97 8.75 -1.03
N ARG A 33 17.34 9.13 0.08
CA ARG A 33 15.90 8.92 0.25
C ARG A 33 15.15 9.75 -0.80
N TRP A 34 14.13 9.16 -1.37
CA TRP A 34 13.27 9.79 -2.38
C TRP A 34 11.80 9.54 -2.05
N HIS A 35 10.94 10.36 -2.58
CA HIS A 35 9.49 10.21 -2.45
C HIS A 35 8.80 10.69 -3.71
N GLY A 36 7.56 10.24 -3.87
CA GLY A 36 6.63 10.72 -4.87
C GLY A 36 5.21 10.62 -4.34
N THR A 37 4.36 11.53 -4.78
CA THR A 37 2.95 11.59 -4.36
C THR A 37 2.08 11.70 -5.59
N SER A 38 0.94 11.01 -5.61
CA SER A 38 -0.06 11.11 -6.68
C SER A 38 -0.61 12.54 -6.81
N TYR A 39 -1.20 12.83 -7.96
CA TYR A 39 -1.74 14.15 -8.23
C TYR A 39 -2.84 14.56 -7.22
N ASP A 40 -3.67 13.61 -6.79
CA ASP A 40 -4.71 13.82 -5.77
C ASP A 40 -4.16 13.94 -4.34
N GLY A 41 -2.85 13.75 -4.14
CA GLY A 41 -2.17 13.82 -2.85
C GLY A 41 -2.43 12.64 -1.91
N ARG A 42 -3.19 11.63 -2.34
CA ARG A 42 -3.64 10.53 -1.46
C ARG A 42 -2.72 9.32 -1.43
N PHE A 43 -1.91 9.12 -2.46
CA PHE A 43 -0.97 8.01 -2.57
C PHE A 43 0.46 8.53 -2.52
N THR A 44 1.26 8.03 -1.59
CA THR A 44 2.65 8.43 -1.44
C THR A 44 3.55 7.20 -1.38
N VAL A 45 4.68 7.28 -2.06
CA VAL A 45 5.74 6.27 -2.02
C VAL A 45 7.03 6.90 -1.50
N ILE A 46 7.77 6.13 -0.70
CA ILE A 46 9.03 6.56 -0.12
C ILE A 46 10.05 5.43 -0.28
N GLY A 47 11.15 5.72 -0.95
CA GLY A 47 12.27 4.81 -1.08
C GLY A 47 13.48 5.29 -0.27
N ASN A 48 14.14 4.35 0.39
CA ASN A 48 15.41 4.61 1.08
C ASN A 48 16.61 4.49 0.12
N PRO A 49 17.78 4.99 0.49
CA PRO A 49 19.00 4.76 -0.28
C PRO A 49 19.21 3.27 -0.57
N GLY A 50 19.55 2.94 -1.79
CA GLY A 50 19.73 1.55 -2.23
C GLY A 50 18.45 0.81 -2.66
N ALA A 51 17.26 1.42 -2.52
CA ALA A 51 16.01 0.79 -2.97
C ALA A 51 16.00 0.56 -4.49
N VAL A 52 16.74 1.34 -5.25
CA VAL A 52 16.92 1.17 -6.70
C VAL A 52 18.39 0.98 -7.04
N SER A 53 18.67 0.27 -8.14
CA SER A 53 20.04 0.01 -8.60
C SER A 53 20.69 1.19 -9.33
N TYR A 54 19.87 2.11 -9.83
CA TYR A 54 20.28 3.35 -10.49
C TYR A 54 19.16 4.40 -10.40
N ASP A 55 19.52 5.65 -10.61
CA ASP A 55 18.54 6.74 -10.62
C ASP A 55 17.55 6.56 -11.77
N GLN A 56 16.26 6.52 -11.46
CA GLN A 56 15.22 6.34 -12.44
C GLN A 56 13.88 6.98 -12.01
N PRO A 57 13.07 7.45 -12.97
CA PRO A 57 11.73 7.92 -12.67
C PRO A 57 10.75 6.76 -12.52
N PHE A 58 9.77 6.94 -11.63
CA PHE A 58 8.57 6.11 -11.53
C PHE A 58 7.35 6.96 -11.80
N LEU A 59 6.54 6.55 -12.75
CA LEU A 59 5.23 7.14 -12.99
C LEU A 59 4.31 6.81 -11.82
N ILE A 60 3.58 7.80 -11.32
CA ILE A 60 2.49 7.63 -10.37
C ILE A 60 1.22 8.13 -11.05
N ALA A 61 0.25 7.25 -11.23
CA ALA A 61 -1.02 7.57 -11.83
C ALA A 61 -2.18 7.10 -10.95
N ASP A 62 -3.27 7.85 -10.99
CA ASP A 62 -4.54 7.45 -10.41
C ASP A 62 -5.24 6.57 -11.44
N SER A 63 -5.53 5.33 -11.11
CA SER A 63 -6.22 4.43 -12.03
C SER A 63 -7.71 4.42 -11.73
N THR A 64 -8.49 5.13 -12.52
CA THR A 64 -9.96 5.03 -12.52
C THR A 64 -10.45 3.80 -13.32
N LEU A 65 -9.54 3.03 -13.91
CA LEU A 65 -9.84 1.97 -14.86
C LEU A 65 -10.40 0.67 -14.24
N PHE A 66 -10.54 0.62 -12.92
CA PHE A 66 -11.09 -0.57 -12.26
C PHE A 66 -12.29 -0.21 -11.38
N PRO A 67 -13.49 -0.09 -11.96
CA PRO A 67 -14.72 0.15 -11.22
C PRO A 67 -15.19 -1.16 -10.57
N GLU A 68 -14.44 -1.71 -9.64
CA GLU A 68 -14.88 -2.88 -8.88
C GLU A 68 -15.27 -2.44 -7.49
N ASN A 69 -16.46 -2.77 -7.11
CA ASN A 69 -17.19 -2.94 -5.84
C ASN A 69 -16.48 -2.63 -4.48
N PHE A 70 -15.45 -1.80 -4.44
CA PHE A 70 -14.77 -1.36 -3.25
C PHE A 70 -15.17 0.06 -2.88
N HIS A 71 -15.47 0.28 -1.62
CA HIS A 71 -15.99 1.54 -1.10
C HIS A 71 -15.01 2.73 -1.19
N ASP A 72 -13.70 2.48 -1.28
CA ASP A 72 -12.68 3.47 -1.62
C ASP A 72 -12.15 3.19 -3.03
N ARG A 73 -12.60 3.99 -3.99
CA ARG A 73 -12.45 3.75 -5.43
C ARG A 73 -11.06 4.07 -6.01
N ALA A 74 -10.12 4.51 -5.20
CA ALA A 74 -8.83 4.91 -5.73
C ALA A 74 -7.89 3.71 -5.86
N SER A 75 -7.57 3.35 -7.09
CA SER A 75 -6.43 2.49 -7.41
C SER A 75 -5.30 3.36 -7.94
N TYR A 76 -4.08 3.05 -7.51
CA TYR A 76 -2.88 3.78 -7.91
C TYR A 76 -1.93 2.88 -8.65
N VAL A 77 -1.21 3.45 -9.60
CA VAL A 77 -0.14 2.78 -10.35
C VAL A 77 1.19 3.41 -9.98
N LEU A 78 2.16 2.58 -9.64
CA LEU A 78 3.53 2.98 -9.44
C LEU A 78 4.41 2.27 -10.49
N GLY A 79 4.84 3.00 -11.49
CA GLY A 79 5.75 2.48 -12.51
C GLY A 79 5.23 1.22 -13.22
N ASN A 80 6.15 0.31 -13.50
CA ASN A 80 5.86 -0.97 -14.17
C ASN A 80 5.60 -2.07 -13.13
N GLU A 81 4.57 -2.90 -13.33
CA GLU A 81 4.17 -4.00 -12.42
C GLU A 81 5.29 -5.00 -12.06
N ASN A 82 6.31 -5.12 -12.88
CA ASN A 82 7.34 -6.13 -12.69
C ASN A 82 8.67 -5.56 -12.17
N PHE A 83 8.69 -4.30 -11.74
CA PHE A 83 9.90 -3.75 -11.17
C PHE A 83 10.05 -4.18 -9.71
N HIS A 84 11.21 -4.76 -9.39
CA HIS A 84 11.58 -5.16 -8.03
C HIS A 84 12.55 -4.15 -7.42
N PHE A 85 12.24 -3.73 -6.21
CA PHE A 85 13.12 -2.90 -5.41
C PHE A 85 14.15 -3.76 -4.68
N ASN A 86 15.39 -3.30 -4.58
CA ASN A 86 16.45 -4.00 -3.84
C ASN A 86 16.18 -4.06 -2.33
N THR A 87 15.51 -3.03 -1.80
CA THR A 87 14.95 -2.98 -0.45
C THR A 87 13.53 -2.47 -0.53
N PRO A 88 12.61 -2.97 0.30
CA PRO A 88 11.22 -2.54 0.25
C PRO A 88 11.06 -1.03 0.37
N ILE A 89 10.17 -0.49 -0.41
CA ILE A 89 9.71 0.89 -0.33
C ILE A 89 8.50 0.98 0.58
N GLU A 90 8.29 2.15 1.16
CA GLU A 90 7.09 2.47 1.90
C GLU A 90 6.02 2.98 0.94
N VAL A 91 4.83 2.40 1.04
CA VAL A 91 3.64 2.80 0.29
C VAL A 91 2.60 3.27 1.30
N ARG A 92 2.04 4.45 1.09
CA ARG A 92 1.03 5.07 1.95
C ARG A 92 -0.20 5.48 1.15
N ILE A 93 -1.37 5.27 1.72
CA ILE A 93 -2.64 5.73 1.15
C ILE A 93 -3.45 6.41 2.26
N LEU A 94 -3.94 7.62 1.98
CA LEU A 94 -4.81 8.34 2.90
C LEU A 94 -6.18 7.67 3.01
N SER A 95 -6.61 7.40 4.23
CA SER A 95 -7.96 6.89 4.54
C SER A 95 -8.33 7.19 5.99
N GLU A 96 -9.53 7.65 6.22
CA GLU A 96 -10.09 7.82 7.56
C GLU A 96 -10.52 6.48 8.19
N ARG A 97 -10.70 5.44 7.37
CA ARG A 97 -11.20 4.12 7.79
C ARG A 97 -10.08 3.26 8.41
N ASP A 98 -10.43 2.51 9.46
CA ASP A 98 -9.53 1.64 10.22
C ASP A 98 -9.57 0.18 9.74
N ASP A 99 -10.62 -0.20 9.03
CA ASP A 99 -10.91 -1.55 8.58
C ASP A 99 -10.34 -1.88 7.20
N LEU A 100 -9.44 -1.02 6.69
CA LEU A 100 -8.83 -1.19 5.37
C LEU A 100 -7.36 -1.61 5.46
N ALA A 101 -6.92 -2.32 4.43
CA ALA A 101 -5.52 -2.66 4.17
C ALA A 101 -5.13 -2.25 2.75
N ILE A 102 -3.84 -2.17 2.47
CA ILE A 102 -3.32 -1.95 1.13
C ILE A 102 -3.21 -3.30 0.43
N TYR A 103 -3.73 -3.36 -0.77
CA TYR A 103 -3.63 -4.48 -1.68
C TYR A 103 -2.72 -4.12 -2.85
N ARG A 104 -1.89 -5.07 -3.27
CA ARG A 104 -1.10 -4.98 -4.49
C ARG A 104 -1.63 -5.98 -5.52
N ARG A 105 -1.68 -5.59 -6.81
CA ARG A 105 -2.04 -6.51 -7.88
C ARG A 105 -0.87 -7.45 -8.17
N LYS A 106 -1.15 -8.74 -8.20
CA LYS A 106 -0.20 -9.80 -8.50
C LYS A 106 -0.54 -10.44 -9.85
N ASN A 107 0.47 -10.62 -10.69
CA ASN A 107 0.32 -11.30 -11.98
C ASN A 107 -0.80 -10.70 -12.87
N GLY A 108 -1.02 -9.41 -12.80
CA GLY A 108 -2.00 -8.71 -13.65
C GLY A 108 -3.47 -8.98 -13.32
N VAL A 109 -3.82 -9.91 -12.43
CA VAL A 109 -5.21 -10.35 -12.23
C VAL A 109 -5.63 -10.37 -10.75
N THR A 110 -4.81 -10.93 -9.87
CA THR A 110 -5.21 -11.14 -8.47
C THR A 110 -4.68 -10.03 -7.56
N TRP A 111 -5.43 -9.74 -6.50
CA TRP A 111 -5.03 -8.79 -5.48
C TRP A 111 -4.52 -9.52 -4.24
N GLU A 112 -3.37 -9.12 -3.77
CA GLU A 112 -2.71 -9.63 -2.56
C GLU A 112 -2.78 -8.56 -1.48
N GLU A 113 -3.33 -8.91 -0.32
CA GLU A 113 -3.30 -8.05 0.84
C GLU A 113 -1.88 -7.96 1.38
N LEU A 114 -1.37 -6.74 1.56
CA LEU A 114 -0.08 -6.50 2.16
C LEU A 114 -0.24 -6.21 3.66
N PRO A 115 0.70 -6.66 4.51
CA PRO A 115 0.71 -6.31 5.93
C PRO A 115 0.68 -4.79 6.08
N SER A 116 -0.43 -4.26 6.57
CA SER A 116 -0.69 -2.82 6.60
C SER A 116 -0.92 -2.34 8.03
N LEU A 117 -0.39 -1.16 8.34
CA LEU A 117 -0.61 -0.48 9.61
C LEU A 117 -1.26 0.87 9.34
N LYS A 118 -2.16 1.29 10.22
CA LYS A 118 -2.74 2.63 10.17
C LYS A 118 -2.07 3.51 11.23
N ILE A 119 -1.63 4.69 10.79
CA ILE A 119 -1.10 5.74 11.65
C ILE A 119 -1.77 7.04 11.24
N ASN A 120 -2.55 7.63 12.14
CA ASN A 120 -3.41 8.78 11.85
C ASN A 120 -4.36 8.45 10.69
N ASP A 121 -4.38 9.30 9.66
CA ASP A 121 -5.21 9.13 8.46
C ASP A 121 -4.46 8.46 7.29
N GLU A 122 -3.35 7.80 7.57
CA GLU A 122 -2.57 7.07 6.56
C GLU A 122 -2.55 5.57 6.87
N ILE A 123 -2.83 4.75 5.86
CA ILE A 123 -2.55 3.32 5.88
C ILE A 123 -1.24 3.14 5.13
N PHE A 124 -0.27 2.46 5.74
CA PHE A 124 1.01 2.22 5.11
C PHE A 124 1.42 0.75 5.14
N THR A 125 2.23 0.38 4.17
CA THR A 125 2.84 -0.94 4.03
C THR A 125 4.23 -0.83 3.45
N LEU A 126 4.97 -1.93 3.48
CA LEU A 126 6.22 -2.10 2.76
C LEU A 126 5.98 -2.96 1.52
N SER A 127 6.49 -2.54 0.38
CA SER A 127 6.42 -3.29 -0.87
C SER A 127 7.80 -3.46 -1.50
N ASP A 128 8.11 -4.66 -1.89
CA ASP A 128 9.32 -5.02 -2.65
C ASP A 128 9.14 -4.87 -4.17
N GLN A 129 7.92 -4.59 -4.61
CA GLN A 129 7.57 -4.44 -6.03
C GLN A 129 6.75 -3.19 -6.27
N SER A 130 6.92 -2.62 -7.47
CA SER A 130 6.03 -1.60 -8.04
C SER A 130 4.77 -2.25 -8.63
N GLY A 131 3.87 -1.45 -9.16
CA GLY A 131 2.65 -1.90 -9.82
C GLY A 131 1.39 -1.22 -9.31
N TYR A 132 0.28 -1.93 -9.28
CA TYR A 132 -1.02 -1.39 -8.89
C TYR A 132 -1.28 -1.60 -7.39
N PHE A 133 -1.76 -0.54 -6.75
CA PHE A 133 -2.12 -0.53 -5.33
C PHE A 133 -3.53 0.00 -5.14
N ARG A 134 -4.24 -0.55 -4.17
CA ARG A 134 -5.57 -0.05 -3.76
C ARG A 134 -5.81 -0.30 -2.28
N LEU A 135 -6.82 0.37 -1.74
CA LEU A 135 -7.40 0.00 -0.45
C LEU A 135 -8.49 -1.08 -0.64
N GLY A 136 -8.57 -1.97 0.30
CA GLY A 136 -9.61 -2.98 0.39
C GLY A 136 -9.86 -3.39 1.84
N PRO A 137 -10.96 -4.10 2.12
CA PRO A 137 -11.24 -4.58 3.47
C PRO A 137 -10.08 -5.39 4.02
N LYS A 138 -9.69 -5.10 5.26
CA LYS A 138 -8.65 -5.86 5.95
C LYS A 138 -9.16 -7.26 6.28
N THR A 139 -8.37 -8.28 5.96
CA THR A 139 -8.69 -9.64 6.36
C THR A 139 -8.52 -9.80 7.87
N ILE A 140 -9.62 -10.02 8.56
CA ILE A 140 -9.59 -10.31 9.99
C ILE A 140 -9.42 -11.81 10.14
N ILE A 141 -8.24 -12.24 10.59
CA ILE A 141 -8.02 -13.62 10.98
C ILE A 141 -8.60 -13.76 12.39
N VAL A 142 -9.76 -14.35 12.49
CA VAL A 142 -10.36 -14.68 13.80
C VAL A 142 -9.86 -16.08 14.16
N PRO A 143 -9.18 -16.28 15.28
CA PRO A 143 -8.79 -17.61 15.73
C PRO A 143 -10.00 -18.52 15.87
N GLU A 144 -9.88 -19.77 15.44
CA GLU A 144 -10.97 -20.74 15.57
C GLU A 144 -11.27 -21.11 17.04
N GLN A 145 -10.28 -20.98 17.89
CA GLN A 145 -10.37 -21.33 19.31
C GLN A 145 -9.71 -20.25 20.18
N THR A 146 -10.25 -20.11 21.38
CA THR A 146 -9.62 -19.29 22.41
C THR A 146 -8.44 -20.05 23.03
N ASN A 147 -7.23 -19.50 22.96
CA ASN A 147 -6.01 -20.08 23.49
C ASN A 147 -5.26 -19.08 24.37
N ILE A 148 -4.59 -19.61 25.37
CA ILE A 148 -3.61 -18.86 26.17
C ILE A 148 -2.24 -19.44 25.86
N HIS A 149 -1.32 -18.58 25.40
CA HIS A 149 0.04 -18.98 25.11
C HIS A 149 0.90 -18.99 26.37
N GLN A 150 1.99 -19.75 26.32
CA GLN A 150 2.94 -19.76 27.43
C GLN A 150 3.51 -18.36 27.63
N ASN A 151 3.58 -17.96 28.89
CA ASN A 151 4.17 -16.69 29.28
C ASN A 151 5.67 -16.62 28.92
N TYR A 152 6.13 -15.44 28.51
CA TYR A 152 7.54 -15.19 28.21
C TYR A 152 8.01 -13.88 28.83
N PRO A 153 9.18 -13.90 29.51
CA PRO A 153 10.01 -15.05 29.83
C PRO A 153 9.36 -15.97 30.91
N ASN A 154 9.75 -17.26 30.89
CA ASN A 154 9.35 -18.22 31.92
C ASN A 154 10.59 -19.06 32.31
N PRO A 155 11.09 -18.97 33.57
CA PRO A 155 10.54 -18.19 34.68
C PRO A 155 10.64 -16.67 34.46
N PHE A 156 9.72 -15.93 35.07
CA PHE A 156 9.65 -14.47 34.93
C PHE A 156 10.48 -13.75 35.99
N ASN A 157 11.04 -12.58 35.64
CA ASN A 157 11.76 -11.70 36.57
C ASN A 157 11.88 -10.28 35.93
N PRO A 158 11.30 -9.23 36.48
CA PRO A 158 10.17 -9.16 37.43
C PRO A 158 8.82 -9.20 36.70
N THR A 159 8.80 -9.19 35.38
CA THR A 159 7.58 -9.15 34.52
C THR A 159 7.57 -10.26 33.52
N THR A 160 6.39 -10.66 33.08
CA THR A 160 6.18 -11.60 31.96
C THR A 160 5.05 -11.11 31.09
N THR A 161 5.07 -11.50 29.83
CA THR A 161 3.99 -11.27 28.88
C THR A 161 3.20 -12.55 28.70
N ILE A 162 1.88 -12.45 28.78
CA ILE A 162 0.95 -13.53 28.45
C ILE A 162 0.20 -13.11 27.19
N SER A 163 0.34 -13.88 26.13
CA SER A 163 -0.41 -13.69 24.88
C SER A 163 -1.61 -14.64 24.85
N TYR A 164 -2.71 -14.18 24.29
CA TYR A 164 -3.90 -15.02 24.15
C TYR A 164 -4.61 -14.72 22.83
N ASP A 165 -5.27 -15.75 22.30
CA ASP A 165 -6.16 -15.65 21.16
C ASP A 165 -7.60 -15.75 21.65
N ILE A 166 -8.49 -14.92 21.13
CA ILE A 166 -9.92 -15.00 21.41
C ILE A 166 -10.60 -15.58 20.14
N GLY A 167 -11.07 -16.81 20.24
CA GLY A 167 -11.89 -17.43 19.20
C GLY A 167 -13.30 -16.84 19.14
N LEU A 168 -13.99 -17.08 18.02
CA LEU A 168 -15.42 -16.78 17.92
C LEU A 168 -16.19 -17.57 18.97
N LEU A 169 -16.97 -16.87 19.77
CA LEU A 169 -17.94 -17.54 20.65
C LEU A 169 -19.04 -18.14 19.78
N ASP A 170 -19.27 -19.46 19.91
CA ASP A 170 -20.40 -20.12 19.28
C ASP A 170 -21.69 -19.44 19.73
N GLY A 171 -22.34 -18.71 18.82
CA GLY A 171 -23.60 -18.02 19.10
C GLY A 171 -23.76 -16.64 18.45
N LEU A 172 -22.73 -16.03 17.89
CA LEU A 172 -22.80 -14.76 17.17
C LEU A 172 -22.80 -14.97 15.63
N LYS A 173 -23.58 -15.94 15.14
CA LYS A 173 -23.95 -15.97 13.72
C LYS A 173 -25.15 -15.06 13.56
N GLN A 174 -24.91 -13.84 13.06
CA GLN A 174 -25.95 -13.02 12.44
C GLN A 174 -25.96 -13.27 10.94
#